data_177a07d8971c6ac8198e406568d9cca0
#
_entry.id   177a07d8971c6ac8198e406568d9cca0
#
_cell.length_a   1.000
_cell.length_b   1.000
_cell.length_c   1.000
_cell.angle_alpha   90.00
_cell.angle_beta   90.00
_cell.angle_gamma   90.00
#
_symmetry.space_group_name_H-M   'P 1'
#
loop_
_entity.id
_entity.type
_entity.pdbx_description
1 polymer ?
#
loop_
_entity_poly.entity_id
_entity_poly.type
_entity_poly.pdbx_seq_one_letter_code
_entity_poly.pdbx_strand_id
1 'polypeptide(L)'
;MEGWIKIHRKIINWEWYDDINTKVLFLHLLLTANHEDKKWRGQIIKRGQKITSLSHLAKELGLTVKQIRVSLNKLKETNEITNKGTNKFTLITIEKYNDYQINENENGKQKDTQEDKRRANKGQTKGNKQE
;
A
#
# COMPACT_ATOMS: atom_id res chain seq x y z
N MET A 1 12.66 3.62 12.78
CA MET A 1 11.91 4.07 11.62
C MET A 1 11.54 5.53 11.79
N GLU A 2 11.74 6.30 10.76
CA GLU A 2 11.48 7.73 10.79
C GLU A 2 10.47 8.09 9.73
N GLY A 3 9.91 9.28 9.88
CA GLY A 3 9.05 9.84 8.87
C GLY A 3 7.59 9.54 9.11
N TRP A 4 6.83 9.82 8.10
CA TRP A 4 5.38 9.69 8.18
C TRP A 4 4.85 9.22 6.82
N ILE A 5 3.64 8.70 6.84
CA ILE A 5 2.99 8.27 5.61
C ILE A 5 1.79 9.18 5.35
N LYS A 6 1.34 9.20 4.11
CA LYS A 6 0.19 9.99 3.70
C LYS A 6 -1.05 9.11 3.66
N ILE A 7 -2.16 9.62 4.16
CA ILE A 7 -3.45 8.95 4.10
C ILE A 7 -4.47 9.94 3.58
N HIS A 8 -5.04 9.65 2.43
CA HIS A 8 -6.03 10.52 1.83
C HIS A 8 -7.38 10.34 2.53
N ARG A 9 -8.11 11.44 2.70
CA ARG A 9 -9.41 11.39 3.37
C ARG A 9 -10.41 10.46 2.71
N LYS A 10 -10.27 10.22 1.42
CA LYS A 10 -11.21 9.35 0.71
C LYS A 10 -11.21 7.92 1.23
N ILE A 11 -10.26 7.56 2.08
CA ILE A 11 -10.24 6.23 2.67
C ILE A 11 -11.53 5.95 3.45
N ILE A 12 -12.21 6.99 3.91
CA ILE A 12 -13.49 6.83 4.60
C ILE A 12 -14.49 6.09 3.71
N ASN A 13 -14.39 6.25 2.41
CA ASN A 13 -15.32 5.64 1.46
C ASN A 13 -14.84 4.29 0.93
N TRP A 14 -13.75 3.79 1.46
CA TRP A 14 -13.16 2.52 1.04
C TRP A 14 -14.04 1.36 1.55
N GLU A 15 -14.22 0.37 0.73
CA GLU A 15 -15.15 -0.72 1.07
C GLU A 15 -14.74 -1.50 2.31
N TRP A 16 -13.46 -1.49 2.68
CA TRP A 16 -12.99 -2.16 3.89
C TRP A 16 -12.85 -1.22 5.09
N TYR A 17 -13.31 0.02 4.97
CA TYR A 17 -13.11 0.99 6.04
C TYR A 17 -13.75 0.57 7.35
N ASP A 18 -14.90 -0.09 7.29
CA ASP A 18 -15.58 -0.57 8.50
C ASP A 18 -15.19 -1.99 8.90
N ASP A 19 -14.26 -2.61 8.16
CA ASP A 19 -13.72 -3.91 8.50
C ASP A 19 -12.46 -3.67 9.33
N ILE A 20 -12.59 -3.76 10.64
CA ILE A 20 -11.54 -3.30 11.54
C ILE A 20 -10.22 -4.04 11.30
N ASN A 21 -10.26 -5.36 11.24
CA ASN A 21 -9.03 -6.13 11.07
C ASN A 21 -8.36 -5.83 9.74
N THR A 22 -9.15 -5.72 8.68
CA THR A 22 -8.61 -5.47 7.34
C THR A 22 -8.04 -4.07 7.25
N LYS A 23 -8.74 -3.09 7.83
CA LYS A 23 -8.26 -1.71 7.86
C LYS A 23 -6.95 -1.60 8.63
N VAL A 24 -6.89 -2.20 9.80
CA VAL A 24 -5.69 -2.14 10.64
C VAL A 24 -4.53 -2.83 9.92
N LEU A 25 -4.77 -3.96 9.31
CA LEU A 25 -3.72 -4.65 8.56
C LEU A 25 -3.20 -3.78 7.42
N PHE A 26 -4.09 -3.17 6.66
CA PHE A 26 -3.66 -2.35 5.53
C PHE A 26 -2.84 -1.14 5.99
N LEU A 27 -3.29 -0.48 7.05
CA LEU A 27 -2.54 0.65 7.58
C LEU A 27 -1.16 0.22 8.08
N HIS A 28 -1.10 -0.93 8.72
CA HIS A 28 0.18 -1.46 9.19
C HIS A 28 1.13 -1.77 8.02
N LEU A 29 0.58 -2.32 6.94
CA LEU A 29 1.39 -2.59 5.76
C LEU A 29 1.93 -1.29 5.17
N LEU A 30 1.10 -0.24 5.09
CA LEU A 30 1.56 1.06 4.60
C LEU A 30 2.67 1.63 5.48
N LEU A 31 2.54 1.46 6.79
CA LEU A 31 3.53 1.99 7.74
C LEU A 31 4.86 1.24 7.68
N THR A 32 4.84 -0.03 7.34
CA THR A 32 6.02 -0.88 7.46
C THR A 32 6.60 -1.33 6.13
N ALA A 33 5.93 -1.06 5.01
CA ALA A 33 6.47 -1.42 3.71
C ALA A 33 7.74 -0.62 3.43
N ASN A 34 8.63 -1.19 2.62
CA ASN A 34 9.85 -0.50 2.23
C ASN A 34 9.50 0.77 1.47
N HIS A 35 10.05 1.90 1.89
CA HIS A 35 9.83 3.15 1.16
C HIS A 35 10.91 3.37 0.11
N GLU A 36 11.89 2.49 0.04
CA GLU A 36 12.91 2.49 -1.00
C GLU A 36 13.37 1.06 -1.20
N ASP A 37 14.00 0.81 -2.34
CA ASP A 37 14.47 -0.52 -2.66
C ASP A 37 15.57 -0.95 -1.69
N LYS A 38 15.50 -2.20 -1.23
CA LYS A 38 16.49 -2.74 -0.31
C LYS A 38 16.83 -4.18 -0.69
N LYS A 39 18.06 -4.58 -0.40
CA LYS A 39 18.47 -5.95 -0.61
C LYS A 39 18.05 -6.83 0.55
N TRP A 40 17.64 -8.05 0.23
CA TRP A 40 17.30 -9.04 1.23
C TRP A 40 17.58 -10.42 0.66
N ARG A 41 18.55 -11.11 1.25
CA ARG A 41 18.92 -12.47 0.86
C ARG A 41 19.14 -12.60 -0.64
N GLY A 42 19.92 -11.69 -1.22
CA GLY A 42 20.26 -11.73 -2.63
C GLY A 42 19.19 -11.23 -3.57
N GLN A 43 18.08 -10.74 -3.05
CA GLN A 43 17.00 -10.19 -3.84
C GLN A 43 16.83 -8.72 -3.56
N ILE A 44 16.18 -8.02 -4.48
CA ILE A 44 15.79 -6.63 -4.27
C ILE A 44 14.33 -6.62 -3.83
N ILE A 45 14.07 -6.12 -2.62
CA ILE A 45 12.71 -5.89 -2.15
C ILE A 45 12.41 -4.43 -2.46
N LYS A 46 11.46 -4.21 -3.33
CA LYS A 46 11.22 -2.90 -3.90
C LYS A 46 10.38 -2.02 -2.99
N ARG A 47 10.38 -0.73 -3.30
CA ARG A 47 9.50 0.23 -2.65
C ARG A 47 8.05 -0.27 -2.72
N GLY A 48 7.34 -0.20 -1.60
CA GLY A 48 5.96 -0.67 -1.53
C GLY A 48 5.83 -2.16 -1.27
N GLN A 49 6.93 -2.84 -1.09
CA GLN A 49 6.93 -4.28 -0.78
C GLN A 49 7.37 -4.53 0.64
N LYS A 50 7.00 -5.68 1.15
CA LYS A 50 7.37 -6.06 2.52
C LYS A 50 7.52 -7.57 2.60
N ILE A 51 8.63 -8.00 3.20
CA ILE A 51 8.82 -9.41 3.55
C ILE A 51 8.34 -9.60 4.97
N THR A 52 7.43 -10.55 5.18
CA THR A 52 6.90 -10.83 6.51
C THR A 52 6.37 -12.27 6.53
N SER A 53 5.62 -12.61 7.56
CA SER A 53 4.93 -13.89 7.65
C SER A 53 3.59 -13.65 8.33
N LEU A 54 2.66 -14.60 8.14
CA LEU A 54 1.35 -14.48 8.78
C LEU A 54 1.48 -14.43 10.30
N SER A 55 2.35 -15.28 10.86
CA SER A 55 2.52 -15.31 12.30
C SER A 55 3.16 -14.01 12.82
N HIS A 56 4.07 -13.44 12.05
CA HIS A 56 4.71 -12.19 12.45
C HIS A 56 3.69 -11.05 12.44
N LEU A 57 2.87 -10.97 11.39
CA LEU A 57 1.81 -9.97 11.32
C LEU A 57 0.81 -10.13 12.46
N ALA A 58 0.43 -11.38 12.74
CA ALA A 58 -0.50 -11.66 13.83
C ALA A 58 0.04 -11.14 15.15
N LYS A 59 1.31 -11.39 15.39
CA LYS A 59 1.95 -10.95 16.62
C LYS A 59 2.02 -9.43 16.70
N GLU A 60 2.40 -8.79 15.61
CA GLU A 60 2.53 -7.33 15.59
C GLU A 60 1.19 -6.63 15.81
N LEU A 61 0.11 -7.21 15.28
CA LEU A 61 -1.20 -6.56 15.31
C LEU A 61 -2.11 -7.05 16.42
N GLY A 62 -1.69 -8.10 17.16
CA GLY A 62 -2.55 -8.64 18.19
C GLY A 62 -3.74 -9.40 17.62
N LEU A 63 -3.59 -9.99 16.44
CA LEU A 63 -4.63 -10.75 15.77
C LEU A 63 -4.20 -12.22 15.69
N THR A 64 -5.16 -13.08 15.36
CA THR A 64 -4.80 -14.48 15.11
C THR A 64 -4.32 -14.64 13.68
N VAL A 65 -3.58 -15.72 13.43
CA VAL A 65 -3.12 -16.03 12.06
C VAL A 65 -4.32 -16.17 11.13
N LYS A 66 -5.40 -16.76 11.61
CA LYS A 66 -6.61 -16.90 10.80
C LYS A 66 -7.18 -15.52 10.42
N GLN A 67 -7.24 -14.61 11.37
CA GLN A 67 -7.72 -13.25 11.09
C GLN A 67 -6.85 -12.54 10.09
N ILE A 68 -5.54 -12.71 10.19
CA ILE A 68 -4.61 -12.13 9.21
C ILE A 68 -4.87 -12.71 7.83
N ARG A 69 -5.03 -14.03 7.74
CA ARG A 69 -5.25 -14.68 6.45
C ARG A 69 -6.53 -14.19 5.80
N VAL A 70 -7.61 -14.08 6.58
CA VAL A 70 -8.88 -13.60 6.05
C VAL A 70 -8.74 -12.17 5.53
N SER A 71 -8.10 -11.30 6.30
CA SER A 71 -7.94 -9.90 5.89
C SER A 71 -7.02 -9.74 4.69
N LEU A 72 -5.94 -10.52 4.63
CA LEU A 72 -5.07 -10.50 3.45
C LEU A 72 -5.84 -10.91 2.20
N ASN A 73 -6.68 -11.94 2.30
CA ASN A 73 -7.46 -12.37 1.16
C ASN A 73 -8.43 -11.29 0.70
N LYS A 74 -9.04 -10.56 1.62
CA LYS A 74 -9.91 -9.44 1.26
C LYS A 74 -9.15 -8.36 0.50
N LEU A 75 -7.98 -8.00 0.98
CA LEU A 75 -7.16 -6.99 0.30
C LEU A 75 -6.71 -7.47 -1.07
N LYS A 76 -6.45 -8.76 -1.23
CA LYS A 76 -6.11 -9.31 -2.53
C LYS A 76 -7.30 -9.28 -3.48
N GLU A 77 -8.49 -9.58 -2.99
CA GLU A 77 -9.69 -9.59 -3.81
C GLU A 77 -9.97 -8.24 -4.43
N THR A 78 -9.68 -7.17 -3.72
CA THR A 78 -9.92 -5.83 -4.24
C THR A 78 -8.67 -5.20 -4.82
N ASN A 79 -7.61 -5.99 -5.00
CA ASN A 79 -6.38 -5.57 -5.67
C ASN A 79 -5.62 -4.47 -4.94
N GLU A 80 -5.79 -4.35 -3.64
CA GLU A 80 -4.95 -3.44 -2.86
C GLU A 80 -3.55 -4.01 -2.71
N ILE A 81 -3.44 -5.33 -2.60
CA ILE A 81 -2.15 -5.98 -2.47
C ILE A 81 -2.09 -7.24 -3.32
N THR A 82 -0.87 -7.69 -3.58
CA THR A 82 -0.61 -9.05 -4.05
C THR A 82 0.38 -9.66 -3.06
N ASN A 83 0.42 -10.98 -3.02
CA ASN A 83 1.45 -11.63 -2.22
C ASN A 83 1.95 -12.88 -2.90
N LYS A 84 3.21 -13.21 -2.60
CA LYS A 84 3.85 -14.45 -3.03
C LYS A 84 4.49 -15.03 -1.78
N GLY A 85 4.22 -16.29 -1.50
CA GLY A 85 4.67 -16.85 -0.25
C GLY A 85 5.43 -18.15 -0.41
N THR A 86 6.24 -18.43 0.60
CA THR A 86 6.85 -19.73 0.83
C THR A 86 6.35 -20.21 2.18
N ASN A 87 6.84 -21.36 2.61
CA ASN A 87 6.46 -21.89 3.92
C ASN A 87 6.94 -21.00 5.07
N LYS A 88 7.96 -20.18 4.84
CA LYS A 88 8.59 -19.44 5.91
C LYS A 88 8.28 -17.94 5.87
N PHE A 89 8.02 -17.40 4.68
CA PHE A 89 7.77 -15.96 4.58
C PHE A 89 6.92 -15.67 3.37
N THR A 90 6.38 -14.47 3.34
CA THR A 90 5.58 -13.99 2.22
C THR A 90 6.06 -12.60 1.83
N LEU A 91 6.07 -12.34 0.53
CA LEU A 91 6.36 -11.03 -0.03
C LEU A 91 5.03 -10.37 -0.36
N ILE A 92 4.73 -9.27 0.30
CA ILE A 92 3.49 -8.53 0.08
C ILE A 92 3.84 -7.27 -0.71
N THR A 93 3.10 -7.02 -1.78
CA THR A 93 3.25 -5.81 -2.59
C THR A 93 1.98 -4.98 -2.47
N ILE A 94 2.13 -3.72 -2.08
CA ILE A 94 1.02 -2.77 -2.07
C ILE A 94 0.92 -2.18 -3.47
N GLU A 95 -0.15 -2.51 -4.19
CA GLU A 95 -0.21 -2.29 -5.64
C GLU A 95 -0.18 -0.83 -6.03
N LYS A 96 -0.72 0.04 -5.20
CA LYS A 96 -0.75 1.46 -5.52
C LYS A 96 0.06 2.29 -4.53
N TYR A 97 1.16 1.69 -4.06
CA TYR A 97 1.95 2.35 -3.04
C TYR A 97 2.39 3.76 -3.47
N ASN A 98 2.82 3.92 -4.70
CA ASN A 98 3.29 5.22 -5.18
C ASN A 98 2.17 6.25 -5.26
N ASP A 99 0.93 5.80 -5.42
CA ASP A 99 -0.22 6.72 -5.41
C ASP A 99 -0.47 7.25 -4.00
N TYR A 100 -0.19 6.43 -2.99
CA TYR A 100 -0.39 6.83 -1.60
C TYR A 100 0.80 7.62 -1.06
N GLN A 101 2.02 7.23 -1.44
CA GLN A 101 3.23 7.73 -0.80
C GLN A 101 4.13 8.42 -1.83
N ILE A 102 3.71 9.56 -2.30
CA ILE A 102 4.45 10.31 -3.29
C ILE A 102 5.64 10.99 -2.64
N ASN A 103 6.82 10.80 -3.23
CA ASN A 103 8.03 11.48 -2.82
C ASN A 103 7.90 12.95 -3.22
N GLU A 104 8.30 13.86 -2.35
CA GLU A 104 8.17 15.29 -2.63
C GLU A 104 8.89 15.71 -3.89
N ASN A 105 10.09 15.17 -4.11
CA ASN A 105 10.82 15.49 -5.32
C ASN A 105 10.10 15.01 -6.56
N GLU A 106 9.55 13.82 -6.49
CA GLU A 106 8.75 13.28 -7.60
C GLU A 106 7.48 14.06 -7.79
N ASN A 107 6.85 14.44 -6.69
CA ASN A 107 5.63 15.22 -6.76
C ASN A 107 5.86 16.56 -7.45
N GLY A 108 6.95 17.22 -7.14
CA GLY A 108 7.28 18.47 -7.80
C GLY A 108 7.46 18.31 -9.29
N LYS A 109 8.06 17.23 -9.71
CA LYS A 109 8.24 16.98 -11.14
C LYS A 109 6.95 16.61 -11.82
N GLN A 110 6.09 15.86 -11.14
CA GLN A 110 4.86 15.34 -11.73
C GLN A 110 3.80 16.41 -11.89
N LYS A 111 3.87 17.46 -11.11
CA LYS A 111 2.87 18.52 -11.23
C LYS A 111 2.81 19.12 -12.61
N ASP A 112 3.86 18.99 -13.33
CA ASP A 112 3.90 19.56 -14.67
C ASP A 112 3.33 18.62 -15.70
N THR A 113 2.94 17.48 -15.32
CA THR A 113 2.47 16.49 -16.26
C THR A 113 1.09 16.07 -15.99
N GLN A 114 0.34 15.77 -15.71
CA GLN A 114 -0.78 14.94 -15.56
C GLN A 114 -1.93 15.26 -15.10
N GLU A 115 -1.80 14.85 -14.84
CA GLU A 115 -2.39 14.66 -14.54
C GLU A 115 -2.98 14.62 -14.95
N ASP A 116 -3.08 14.52 -15.26
CA ASP A 116 -3.22 14.18 -15.57
C ASP A 116 -3.64 13.59 -16.08
N LYS A 117 -3.51 13.46 -16.59
CA LYS A 117 -3.60 12.49 -17.11
C LYS A 117 -4.49 12.05 -16.98
N ARG A 118 -4.56 12.24 -16.80
CA ARG A 118 -4.84 11.71 -16.48
C ARG A 118 -5.58 12.18 -16.33
N ARG A 119 -5.61 12.55 -16.12
CA ARG A 119 -5.63 12.67 -15.67
C ARG A 119 -6.08 13.10 -15.95
N ALA A 120 -6.60 13.12 -16.37
CA ALA A 120 -6.34 13.24 -16.49
C ALA A 120 -6.83 13.43 -16.54
N ASN A 121 -7.11 13.42 -16.80
CA ASN A 121 -7.00 13.32 -16.74
C ASN A 121 -7.59 13.84 -16.57
N LYS A 122 -7.50 14.14 -16.65
CA LYS A 122 -7.49 14.50 -16.32
C LYS A 122 -7.96 15.04 -16.17
N GLY A 123 -8.99 15.26 -16.76
CA GLY A 123 -8.78 15.49 -16.70
C GLY A 123 -9.10 16.03 -16.34
N GLN A 124 -8.80 16.03 -16.46
CA GLN A 124 -8.54 16.33 -16.12
C GLN A 124 -8.77 16.91 -15.87
N THR A 125 -9.45 17.08 -16.45
CA THR A 125 -9.11 17.33 -16.20
C THR A 125 -9.37 17.95 -15.95
N LYS A 126 -9.38 18.18 -16.14
CA LYS A 126 -9.10 18.48 -15.88
C LYS A 126 -9.50 18.85 -15.32
N GLY A 127 -10.43 19.25 -15.95
CA GLY A 127 -10.15 19.20 -15.70
C GLY A 127 -10.51 19.52 -15.05
N ASN A 128 -10.42 19.53 -15.34
CA ASN A 128 -10.13 19.44 -14.88
C ASN A 128 -10.46 19.65 -14.23
N LYS A 129 -10.83 19.75 -14.70
CA LYS A 129 -10.46 19.48 -14.30
C LYS A 129 -10.76 19.64 -13.54
N GLN A 130 -11.11 19.69 -14.01
CA GLN A 130 -10.75 19.50 -13.56
C GLN A 130 -10.94 19.43 -12.96
N GLU A 131 -11.37 19.50 -13.37
CA GLU A 131 -10.92 19.11 -13.04
C GLU A 131 -10.85 18.98 -12.62
#